data_7c05cdf1c55c999f92d4c4c333119e59
#
_entry.id   7c05cdf1c55c999f92d4c4c333119e59
#
_cell.length_a   1.000
_cell.length_b   1.000
_cell.length_c   1.000
_cell.angle_alpha   90.00
_cell.angle_beta   90.00
_cell.angle_gamma   90.00
#
_symmetry.space_group_name_H-M   'P 1'
#
loop_
_entity.id
_entity.type
_entity.pdbx_description
1 polymer ?
#
loop_
_entity_poly.entity_id
_entity_poly.type
_entity_poly.pdbx_seq_one_letter_code
_entity_poly.pdbx_strand_id
1 'polypeptide(L)'
;MFNALTGLKQHTGNWPGKTVGKAEGYFAYQGEGYRIVDLPGTYSLSSTSEDEEIARDFILFGQPDVTVMVADATRLERNMNLILQVLQITDKAVLCVNLLDEAKRNKIDINLNALSRRLGIPVVGASARSGQGIDLLLESMRQVAMGEYKCRPHRSTNLPPHLSLIHI
;
A
#
# COMPACT_ATOMS: atom_id res chain seq x y z
N MET A 1 8.76 7.00 -1.43
CA MET A 1 7.40 7.10 -1.98
C MET A 1 6.60 8.26 -1.37
N PHE A 2 6.45 8.30 -0.05
CA PHE A 2 5.69 9.36 0.64
C PHE A 2 6.13 10.78 0.22
N ASN A 3 7.43 11.06 0.25
CA ASN A 3 7.96 12.37 -0.14
C ASN A 3 7.77 12.67 -1.63
N ALA A 4 7.76 11.66 -2.48
CA ALA A 4 7.51 11.85 -3.91
C ALA A 4 6.07 12.31 -4.19
N LEU A 5 5.11 11.93 -3.35
CA LEU A 5 3.71 12.31 -3.45
C LEU A 5 3.42 13.66 -2.78
N THR A 6 4.03 13.93 -1.63
CA THR A 6 3.71 15.12 -0.81
C THR A 6 4.63 16.31 -1.06
N GLY A 7 5.72 16.14 -1.81
CA GLY A 7 6.71 17.20 -2.03
C GLY A 7 7.37 17.68 -0.74
N LEU A 8 7.59 16.79 0.22
CA LEU A 8 8.16 17.07 1.55
C LEU A 8 7.24 17.89 2.47
N LYS A 9 6.02 18.16 2.06
CA LYS A 9 5.02 18.85 2.90
C LYS A 9 4.35 17.84 3.81
N GLN A 10 4.88 17.67 5.01
CA GLN A 10 4.35 16.68 5.94
C GLN A 10 4.28 17.24 7.36
N HIS A 11 3.31 16.76 8.11
CA HIS A 11 3.17 16.98 9.54
C HIS A 11 3.59 15.70 10.27
N THR A 12 4.40 15.87 11.30
CA THR A 12 4.90 14.76 12.10
C THR A 12 4.37 14.84 13.52
N GLY A 13 4.22 13.69 14.13
CA GLY A 13 3.75 13.54 15.51
C GLY A 13 3.87 12.06 15.91
N ASN A 14 3.16 11.68 16.96
CA ASN A 14 3.09 10.27 17.37
C ASN A 14 1.65 9.76 17.20
N TRP A 15 1.53 8.46 16.96
CA TRP A 15 0.23 7.81 17.03
C TRP A 15 -0.35 7.95 18.43
N PRO A 16 -1.67 8.21 18.58
CA PRO A 16 -2.28 8.40 19.90
C PRO A 16 -2.02 7.26 20.86
N GLY A 17 -1.46 7.56 22.04
CA GLY A 17 -1.12 6.58 23.05
C GLY A 17 0.05 5.65 22.72
N LYS A 18 0.81 5.97 21.66
CA LYS A 18 1.91 5.14 21.17
C LYS A 18 3.21 5.96 21.12
N THR A 19 4.34 5.24 21.13
CA THR A 19 5.67 5.85 20.98
C THR A 19 6.10 5.92 19.51
N VAL A 20 5.33 5.33 18.60
CA VAL A 20 5.61 5.27 17.17
C VAL A 20 5.27 6.59 16.50
N GLY A 21 6.18 7.08 15.66
CA GLY A 21 6.01 8.30 14.89
C GLY A 21 4.93 8.20 13.83
N LYS A 22 4.16 9.27 13.65
CA LYS A 22 3.13 9.40 12.63
C LYS A 22 3.51 10.53 11.68
N ALA A 23 3.43 10.29 10.38
CA ALA A 23 3.61 11.30 9.35
C ALA A 23 2.36 11.40 8.48
N GLU A 24 1.92 12.62 8.22
CA GLU A 24 0.81 12.93 7.33
C GLU A 24 1.24 14.00 6.33
N GLY A 25 0.66 13.95 5.15
CA GLY A 25 0.88 14.97 4.14
C GLY A 25 -0.37 15.18 3.29
N TYR A 26 -0.35 16.26 2.52
CA TYR A 26 -1.46 16.64 1.65
C TYR A 26 -0.92 16.91 0.26
N PHE A 27 -1.67 16.51 -0.74
CA PHE A 27 -1.38 16.84 -2.13
C PHE A 27 -2.70 16.94 -2.91
N ALA A 28 -2.63 17.57 -4.07
CA ALA A 28 -3.76 17.67 -4.98
C ALA A 28 -3.44 16.94 -6.28
N TYR A 29 -4.44 16.27 -6.84
CA TYR A 29 -4.33 15.60 -8.12
C TYR A 29 -5.68 15.72 -8.85
N GLN A 30 -5.64 16.28 -10.06
CA GLN A 30 -6.83 16.49 -10.90
C GLN A 30 -8.01 17.17 -10.17
N GLY A 31 -7.69 18.23 -9.41
CA GLY A 31 -8.70 19.03 -8.71
C GLY A 31 -9.18 18.43 -7.39
N GLU A 32 -8.73 17.22 -7.04
CA GLU A 32 -9.08 16.57 -5.79
C GLU A 32 -7.95 16.68 -4.78
N GLY A 33 -8.29 16.94 -3.51
CA GLY A 33 -7.34 16.97 -2.40
C GLY A 33 -7.20 15.58 -1.76
N TYR A 34 -5.96 15.19 -1.50
CA TYR A 34 -5.64 13.91 -0.86
C TYR A 34 -4.87 14.14 0.43
N ARG A 35 -5.30 13.46 1.47
CA ARG A 35 -4.55 13.33 2.71
C ARG A 35 -3.89 11.96 2.71
N ILE A 36 -2.58 11.94 2.80
CA ILE A 36 -1.81 10.70 2.87
C ILE A 36 -1.29 10.50 4.29
N VAL A 37 -1.47 9.30 4.81
CA VAL A 37 -0.97 8.90 6.13
C VAL A 37 0.06 7.80 5.91
N ASP A 38 1.27 8.02 6.40
CA ASP A 38 2.34 7.04 6.34
C ASP A 38 2.18 6.06 7.51
N LEU A 39 1.88 4.81 7.19
CA LEU A 39 1.76 3.76 8.20
C LEU A 39 3.14 3.21 8.55
N PRO A 40 3.34 2.72 9.79
CA PRO A 40 4.61 2.10 10.17
C PRO A 40 4.99 0.97 9.22
N GLY A 41 6.26 0.93 8.81
CA GLY A 41 6.77 -0.12 7.93
C GLY A 41 6.71 -1.48 8.62
N THR A 42 6.09 -2.45 7.93
CA THR A 42 5.93 -3.80 8.48
C THR A 42 5.95 -4.83 7.36
N TYR A 43 6.26 -6.07 7.70
CA TYR A 43 6.20 -7.22 6.77
C TYR A 43 4.99 -8.12 7.02
N SER A 44 4.20 -7.85 8.04
CA SER A 44 2.98 -8.60 8.32
C SER A 44 1.99 -7.75 9.13
N LEU A 45 0.77 -8.22 9.28
CA LEU A 45 -0.28 -7.60 10.10
C LEU A 45 -0.73 -8.56 11.23
N SER A 46 0.15 -9.43 11.67
CA SER A 46 -0.19 -10.46 12.66
C SER A 46 -0.36 -9.96 14.10
N SER A 47 -0.13 -8.66 14.34
CA SER A 47 -0.30 -7.99 15.64
C SER A 47 0.68 -8.47 16.72
N THR A 48 1.88 -8.85 16.29
CA THR A 48 2.96 -9.23 17.23
C THR A 48 3.79 -8.03 17.66
N SER A 49 3.66 -6.88 16.99
CA SER A 49 4.35 -5.64 17.31
C SER A 49 3.38 -4.47 17.31
N GLU A 50 3.81 -3.36 17.94
CA GLU A 50 3.04 -2.12 17.94
C GLU A 50 2.85 -1.56 16.54
N ASP A 51 3.86 -1.66 15.68
CA ASP A 51 3.81 -1.20 14.28
C ASP A 51 2.76 -1.97 13.47
N GLU A 52 2.71 -3.28 13.63
CA GLU A 52 1.73 -4.14 12.94
C GLU A 52 0.31 -3.84 13.41
N GLU A 53 0.12 -3.65 14.71
CA GLU A 53 -1.17 -3.28 15.29
C GLU A 53 -1.67 -1.95 14.74
N ILE A 54 -0.83 -0.92 14.73
CA ILE A 54 -1.19 0.40 14.21
C ILE A 54 -1.59 0.32 12.74
N ALA A 55 -0.80 -0.35 11.90
CA ALA A 55 -1.08 -0.46 10.48
C ALA A 55 -2.39 -1.20 10.23
N ARG A 56 -2.61 -2.33 10.89
CA ARG A 56 -3.84 -3.11 10.78
C ARG A 56 -5.06 -2.31 11.22
N ASP A 57 -5.00 -1.70 12.38
CA ASP A 57 -6.13 -0.98 12.96
C ASP A 57 -6.50 0.26 12.13
N PHE A 58 -5.52 0.94 11.58
CA PHE A 58 -5.79 2.07 10.70
C PHE A 58 -6.52 1.63 9.43
N ILE A 59 -6.11 0.53 8.81
CA ILE A 59 -6.76 0.01 7.60
C ILE A 59 -8.20 -0.45 7.91
N LEU A 60 -8.40 -1.14 9.04
CA LEU A 60 -9.71 -1.67 9.43
C LEU A 60 -10.68 -0.58 9.88
N PHE A 61 -10.23 0.31 10.74
CA PHE A 61 -11.10 1.24 11.47
C PHE A 61 -10.98 2.68 11.00
N GLY A 62 -9.82 3.07 10.45
CA GLY A 62 -9.64 4.38 9.83
C GLY A 62 -10.33 4.53 8.49
N GLN A 63 -10.71 3.43 7.86
CA GLN A 63 -11.44 3.38 6.59
C GLN A 63 -10.85 4.31 5.51
N PRO A 64 -9.57 4.14 5.16
CA PRO A 64 -8.99 4.95 4.10
C PRO A 64 -9.71 4.69 2.77
N ASP A 65 -9.81 5.72 1.94
CA ASP A 65 -10.44 5.60 0.61
C ASP A 65 -9.63 4.69 -0.33
N VAL A 66 -8.35 4.61 -0.12
CA VAL A 66 -7.44 3.67 -0.79
C VAL A 66 -6.24 3.39 0.09
N THR A 67 -5.81 2.14 0.12
CA THR A 67 -4.56 1.72 0.77
C THR A 67 -3.53 1.41 -0.31
N VAL A 68 -2.40 2.11 -0.26
CA VAL A 68 -1.29 1.88 -1.18
C VAL A 68 -0.23 1.03 -0.49
N MET A 69 0.03 -0.14 -1.05
CA MET A 69 1.11 -0.99 -0.62
C MET A 69 2.33 -0.72 -1.49
N VAL A 70 3.48 -0.50 -0.89
CA VAL A 70 4.74 -0.27 -1.61
C VAL A 70 5.65 -1.48 -1.40
N ALA A 71 5.96 -2.16 -2.49
CA ALA A 71 6.83 -3.32 -2.49
C ALA A 71 8.14 -3.02 -3.23
N ASP A 72 9.20 -3.67 -2.80
CA ASP A 72 10.51 -3.61 -3.46
C ASP A 72 10.55 -4.62 -4.62
N ALA A 73 10.74 -4.13 -5.85
CA ALA A 73 10.80 -4.97 -7.04
C ALA A 73 11.93 -5.99 -7.00
N THR A 74 13.00 -5.71 -6.27
CA THR A 74 14.15 -6.63 -6.13
C THR A 74 13.92 -7.72 -5.10
N ARG A 75 12.89 -7.56 -4.25
CA ARG A 75 12.57 -8.47 -3.14
C ARG A 75 11.06 -8.67 -3.00
N LEU A 76 10.36 -8.82 -4.09
CA LEU A 76 8.90 -8.87 -4.10
C LEU A 76 8.34 -10.00 -3.23
N GLU A 77 8.98 -11.17 -3.23
CA GLU A 77 8.56 -12.32 -2.42
C GLU A 77 8.49 -11.99 -0.93
N ARG A 78 9.43 -11.19 -0.44
CA ARG A 78 9.46 -10.76 0.97
C ARG A 78 8.24 -9.93 1.35
N ASN A 79 7.68 -9.20 0.40
CA ASN A 79 6.52 -8.33 0.63
C ASN A 79 5.18 -9.05 0.42
N MET A 80 5.17 -10.25 -0.18
CA MET A 80 3.92 -10.92 -0.54
C MET A 80 3.04 -11.25 0.65
N ASN A 81 3.63 -11.61 1.78
CA ASN A 81 2.85 -11.91 2.99
C ASN A 81 2.01 -10.71 3.43
N LEU A 82 2.63 -9.53 3.52
CA LEU A 82 1.92 -8.30 3.88
C LEU A 82 0.85 -7.95 2.84
N ILE A 83 1.17 -8.05 1.55
CA ILE A 83 0.22 -7.76 0.46
C ILE A 83 -1.03 -8.61 0.61
N LEU A 84 -0.87 -9.91 0.79
CA LEU A 84 -1.99 -10.83 0.94
C LEU A 84 -2.80 -10.56 2.22
N GLN A 85 -2.14 -10.21 3.31
CA GLN A 85 -2.80 -9.86 4.56
C GLN A 85 -3.62 -8.57 4.44
N VAL A 86 -3.09 -7.53 3.79
CA VAL A 86 -3.83 -6.30 3.53
C VAL A 86 -5.08 -6.57 2.70
N LEU A 87 -4.96 -7.41 1.66
CA LEU A 87 -6.10 -7.76 0.80
C LEU A 87 -7.17 -8.59 1.50
N GLN A 88 -6.87 -9.19 2.64
CA GLN A 88 -7.88 -9.84 3.47
C GLN A 88 -8.79 -8.84 4.20
N ILE A 89 -8.32 -7.63 4.45
CA ILE A 89 -9.01 -6.66 5.29
C ILE A 89 -9.48 -5.41 4.53
N THR A 90 -9.11 -5.23 3.26
CA THR A 90 -9.62 -4.11 2.45
C THR A 90 -9.83 -4.52 0.99
N ASP A 91 -10.86 -3.94 0.38
CA ASP A 91 -11.13 -4.05 -1.05
C ASP A 91 -10.61 -2.83 -1.84
N LYS A 92 -10.10 -1.82 -1.15
CA LYS A 92 -9.64 -0.58 -1.76
C LYS A 92 -8.14 -0.48 -1.63
N ALA A 93 -7.42 -1.11 -2.56
CA ALA A 93 -5.98 -1.21 -2.51
C ALA A 93 -5.33 -1.04 -3.88
N VAL A 94 -4.12 -0.51 -3.88
CA VAL A 94 -3.23 -0.42 -5.04
C VAL A 94 -1.86 -0.92 -4.61
N LEU A 95 -1.23 -1.74 -5.44
CA LEU A 95 0.15 -2.17 -5.22
C LEU A 95 1.09 -1.34 -6.09
N CYS A 96 2.03 -0.67 -5.45
CA CYS A 96 3.14 0.01 -6.12
C CYS A 96 4.40 -0.83 -6.00
N VAL A 97 4.89 -1.34 -7.12
CA VAL A 97 6.16 -2.07 -7.19
C VAL A 97 7.25 -1.06 -7.51
N ASN A 98 7.94 -0.63 -6.46
CA ASN A 98 8.98 0.39 -6.52
C ASN A 98 10.35 -0.22 -6.85
N LEU A 99 11.32 0.61 -7.19
CA LEU A 99 12.69 0.21 -7.53
C LEU A 99 12.76 -0.66 -8.81
N LEU A 100 11.86 -0.42 -9.77
CA LEU A 100 11.87 -1.14 -11.04
C LEU A 100 13.16 -0.96 -11.82
N ASP A 101 13.79 0.19 -11.73
CA ASP A 101 15.09 0.48 -12.35
C ASP A 101 16.19 -0.41 -11.79
N GLU A 102 16.21 -0.64 -10.48
CA GLU A 102 17.14 -1.57 -9.85
C GLU A 102 16.86 -3.02 -10.25
N ALA A 103 15.60 -3.40 -10.30
CA ALA A 103 15.21 -4.74 -10.74
C ALA A 103 15.70 -5.01 -12.16
N LYS A 104 15.54 -4.05 -13.08
CA LYS A 104 16.04 -4.16 -14.45
C LYS A 104 17.56 -4.30 -14.50
N ARG A 105 18.29 -3.51 -13.71
CA ARG A 105 19.76 -3.63 -13.60
C ARG A 105 20.21 -4.99 -13.09
N ASN A 106 19.44 -5.58 -12.18
CA ASN A 106 19.69 -6.91 -11.61
C ASN A 106 19.10 -8.04 -12.45
N LYS A 107 18.59 -7.74 -13.66
CA LYS A 107 17.97 -8.71 -14.58
C LYS A 107 16.77 -9.44 -13.98
N ILE A 108 16.04 -8.75 -13.12
CA ILE A 108 14.77 -9.24 -12.55
C ILE A 108 13.65 -8.70 -13.41
N ASP A 109 12.85 -9.60 -13.99
CA ASP A 109 11.69 -9.27 -14.79
C ASP A 109 10.41 -9.57 -14.02
N ILE A 110 9.52 -8.59 -13.94
CA ILE A 110 8.25 -8.71 -13.22
C ILE A 110 7.10 -8.43 -14.18
N ASN A 111 6.22 -9.39 -14.34
CA ASN A 111 5.00 -9.22 -15.12
C ASN A 111 3.92 -8.56 -14.27
N LEU A 112 3.86 -7.23 -14.31
CA LEU A 112 2.91 -6.44 -13.52
C LEU A 112 1.45 -6.73 -13.87
N ASN A 113 1.15 -6.97 -15.16
CA ASN A 113 -0.21 -7.29 -15.58
C ASN A 113 -0.67 -8.64 -15.06
N ALA A 114 0.20 -9.65 -15.06
CA ALA A 114 -0.11 -10.94 -14.48
C ALA A 114 -0.31 -10.84 -12.96
N LEU A 115 0.51 -10.06 -12.30
CA LEU A 115 0.39 -9.82 -10.86
C LEU A 115 -0.92 -9.12 -10.51
N SER A 116 -1.30 -8.10 -11.30
CA SER A 116 -2.59 -7.41 -11.13
C SER A 116 -3.78 -8.35 -11.27
N ARG A 117 -3.76 -9.22 -12.28
CA ARG A 117 -4.83 -10.20 -12.48
C ARG A 117 -4.92 -11.21 -11.32
N ARG A 118 -3.77 -11.65 -10.82
CA ARG A 118 -3.73 -12.61 -9.70
C ARG A 118 -4.18 -12.02 -8.39
N LEU A 119 -3.83 -10.76 -8.12
CA LEU A 119 -4.20 -10.08 -6.89
C LEU A 119 -5.60 -9.46 -6.93
N GLY A 120 -6.11 -9.16 -8.13
CA GLY A 120 -7.42 -8.51 -8.31
C GLY A 120 -7.44 -7.03 -7.97
N ILE A 121 -6.29 -6.37 -8.05
CA ILE A 121 -6.10 -4.94 -7.76
C ILE A 121 -5.18 -4.30 -8.80
N PRO A 122 -5.18 -2.96 -8.95
CA PRO A 122 -4.19 -2.29 -9.77
C PRO A 122 -2.77 -2.51 -9.23
N VAL A 123 -1.85 -2.81 -10.14
CA VAL A 123 -0.42 -2.95 -9.84
C VAL A 123 0.35 -2.01 -10.74
N VAL A 124 1.08 -1.08 -10.15
CA VAL A 124 1.84 -0.05 -10.84
C VAL A 124 3.32 -0.21 -10.56
N GLY A 125 4.13 -0.19 -11.61
CA GLY A 125 5.57 -0.16 -11.46
C GLY A 125 6.08 1.26 -11.37
N ALA A 126 7.02 1.51 -10.46
CA ALA A 126 7.56 2.83 -10.23
C ALA A 126 9.06 2.80 -9.91
N SER A 127 9.67 3.95 -10.11
CA SER A 127 10.99 4.30 -9.61
C SER A 127 10.86 5.68 -8.99
N ALA A 128 10.49 5.71 -7.70
CA ALA A 128 10.12 6.95 -7.01
C ALA A 128 11.24 8.01 -7.03
N ARG A 129 12.48 7.58 -7.05
CA ARG A 129 13.67 8.44 -7.11
C ARG A 129 13.71 9.29 -8.37
N SER A 130 13.35 8.70 -9.52
CA SER A 130 13.33 9.38 -10.82
C SER A 130 11.96 9.97 -11.16
N GLY A 131 10.94 9.70 -10.36
CA GLY A 131 9.56 10.09 -10.62
C GLY A 131 8.83 9.20 -11.62
N GLN A 132 9.46 8.15 -12.12
CA GLN A 132 8.86 7.25 -13.09
C GLN A 132 7.71 6.45 -12.45
N GLY A 133 6.56 6.42 -13.14
CA GLY A 133 5.39 5.67 -12.71
C GLY A 133 4.51 6.37 -11.66
N ILE A 134 4.92 7.53 -11.15
CA ILE A 134 4.14 8.26 -10.13
C ILE A 134 2.79 8.73 -10.68
N ASP A 135 2.74 9.24 -11.91
CA ASP A 135 1.48 9.67 -12.52
C ASP A 135 0.48 8.53 -12.66
N LEU A 136 0.95 7.36 -13.06
CA LEU A 136 0.12 6.16 -13.17
C LEU A 136 -0.34 5.68 -11.80
N LEU A 137 0.51 5.78 -10.78
CA LEU A 137 0.14 5.47 -9.41
C LEU A 137 -0.96 6.39 -8.91
N LEU A 138 -0.82 7.71 -9.11
CA LEU A 138 -1.83 8.69 -8.71
C LEU A 138 -3.17 8.43 -9.39
N GLU A 139 -3.16 8.12 -10.70
CA GLU A 139 -4.38 7.80 -11.43
C GLU A 139 -5.04 6.51 -10.91
N SER A 140 -4.25 5.47 -10.62
CA SER A 140 -4.79 4.23 -10.04
C SER A 140 -5.38 4.46 -8.66
N MET A 141 -4.74 5.27 -7.83
CA MET A 141 -5.26 5.68 -6.52
C MET A 141 -6.60 6.41 -6.65
N ARG A 142 -6.68 7.36 -7.58
CA ARG A 142 -7.92 8.11 -7.84
C ARG A 142 -9.04 7.18 -8.28
N GLN A 143 -8.78 6.29 -9.22
CA GLN A 143 -9.80 5.36 -9.72
C GLN A 143 -10.35 4.44 -8.62
N VAL A 144 -9.50 3.94 -7.76
CA VAL A 144 -9.94 3.10 -6.63
C VAL A 144 -10.69 3.93 -5.59
N ALA A 145 -10.17 5.11 -5.24
CA ALA A 145 -10.79 5.98 -4.23
C ALA A 145 -12.19 6.47 -4.67
N MET A 146 -12.35 6.78 -5.97
CA MET A 146 -13.63 7.26 -6.53
C MET A 146 -14.60 6.13 -6.91
N GLY A 147 -14.19 4.88 -6.79
CA GLY A 147 -15.00 3.73 -7.15
C GLY A 147 -15.09 3.46 -8.65
N GLU A 148 -14.26 4.12 -9.47
CA GLU A 148 -14.17 3.86 -10.92
C GLU A 148 -13.52 2.50 -11.21
N TYR A 149 -12.59 2.08 -10.37
CA TYR A 149 -11.99 0.75 -10.42
C TYR A 149 -12.46 -0.04 -9.21
N LYS A 150 -13.16 -1.13 -9.44
CA LYS A 150 -13.61 -2.05 -8.39
C LYS A 150 -12.63 -3.18 -8.22
N CYS A 151 -11.89 -3.15 -7.14
CA CYS A 151 -10.96 -4.23 -6.79
C CYS A 151 -11.75 -5.51 -6.46
N ARG A 152 -11.21 -6.65 -6.89
CA ARG A 152 -11.74 -7.99 -6.58
C ARG A 152 -10.61 -8.86 -6.06
N PRO A 153 -10.14 -8.63 -4.82
CA PRO A 153 -9.01 -9.37 -4.27
C PRO A 153 -9.31 -10.87 -4.22
N HIS A 154 -8.35 -11.66 -4.68
CA HIS A 154 -8.40 -13.11 -4.54
C HIS A 154 -7.97 -13.49 -3.13
N ARG A 155 -8.95 -13.78 -2.27
CA ARG A 155 -8.70 -14.14 -0.88
C ARG A 155 -8.52 -15.64 -0.72
N SER A 156 -7.53 -16.01 0.11
CA SER A 156 -7.36 -17.40 0.50
C SER A 156 -8.44 -17.78 1.51
N THR A 157 -9.01 -18.98 1.35
CA THR A 157 -9.94 -19.55 2.33
C THR A 157 -9.22 -20.13 3.55
N ASN A 158 -7.90 -20.37 3.44
CA ASN A 158 -7.07 -20.91 4.51
C ASN A 158 -6.36 -19.78 5.26
N LEU A 159 -7.12 -19.02 6.03
CA LEU A 159 -6.55 -17.98 6.88
C LEU A 159 -5.96 -18.60 8.15
N PRO A 160 -4.80 -18.13 8.63
CA PRO A 160 -4.34 -18.45 9.96
C PRO A 160 -5.41 -18.08 10.99
N PRO A 161 -5.56 -18.83 12.10
CA PRO A 161 -6.63 -18.60 13.06
C PRO A 161 -6.69 -17.19 13.64
N HIS A 162 -5.54 -16.54 13.79
CA HIS A 162 -5.47 -15.16 14.29
C HIS A 162 -5.96 -14.10 13.27
N LEU A 163 -5.98 -14.42 11.97
CA LEU A 163 -6.53 -13.54 10.96
C LEU A 163 -8.04 -13.77 10.74
N SER A 164 -8.55 -14.95 11.08
CA SER A 164 -9.98 -15.23 10.99
C SER A 164 -10.81 -14.37 11.95
N LEU A 165 -10.22 -13.92 13.05
CA LEU A 165 -10.88 -13.03 14.00
C LEU A 165 -11.08 -11.60 13.45
N ILE A 166 -10.37 -11.22 12.39
CA ILE A 166 -10.48 -9.90 11.77
C ILE A 166 -11.74 -9.79 10.90
N HIS A 167 -12.34 -10.91 10.53
CA HIS A 167 -13.53 -10.97 9.69
C HIS A 167 -14.85 -10.94 10.47
N ILE A 168 -14.78 -10.91 11.76
CA ILE A 168 -15.94 -10.82 12.63
C ILE A 168 -16.15 -9.36 13.00
#